data_13359babb9537a8b9ad08fa71209f393
#
_entry.id   13359babb9537a8b9ad08fa71209f393
#
_cell.length_a   1.000
_cell.length_b   1.000
_cell.length_c   1.000
_cell.angle_alpha   90.00
_cell.angle_beta   90.00
_cell.angle_gamma   90.00
#
_symmetry.space_group_name_H-M   'P 1'
#
loop_
_entity.id
_entity.type
_entity.pdbx_description
1 polymer ?
#
loop_
_entity_poly.entity_id
_entity_poly.type
_entity_poly.pdbx_seq_one_letter_code
_entity_poly.pdbx_strand_id
1 'polypeptide(L)'
;MKKIRNFIKDIGCLLSLVILISCTDIEASIPPSQSVVSISGTLPVLYIDTENHSPIVSKEVYLNAFYRLDPMGIEGIEALGTKDEPLPLQIRGRGHSSWKGAKKPYKIKLGQKTSIMGMPKNKHWALLKPTENTVAGLQLGHIMNMAWTPSFRPVEVVLNGDYIGLYFLTETIRIDENRVNIYKQQDQETNPDLISGGWLVEVDNYRDECQITIPENNQWNLTLRYHSPENLSNAQLQWLTDEFKAINSTIYSPDKTSTAWEEYIDVESMARFFILQEVMDNPDGFHGSFYLHKDLSNNSKWIAGPIWDLVCYNRDKSDYTFKMKVHYGFTPHWIGEIIQYDSFCKSVKTIWEEVYPNKLNEIFGYIDDMVLPLDAAWRNDCERWNEDPSQTASLRADRIKNALRRNIEWFDKHLPVSQYASLSIIPEAEKNTPTRVFNLQGFCIGEFESEDQAMSNLRKGIYIINNKKIKIK
;
A
#
# COMPACT_ATOMS: atom_id res chain seq x y z
N MET A 1 -25.66 58.63 13.51
CA MET A 1 -26.28 58.32 12.21
C MET A 1 -25.55 58.85 10.96
N LYS A 2 -24.42 59.55 11.08
CA LYS A 2 -23.62 60.04 9.91
C LYS A 2 -22.45 59.12 9.51
N LYS A 3 -22.14 58.08 10.26
CA LYS A 3 -21.03 57.11 9.97
C LYS A 3 -21.50 55.87 9.21
N ILE A 4 -22.77 55.59 9.10
CA ILE A 4 -23.34 54.46 8.37
C ILE A 4 -23.65 54.75 6.88
N ARG A 5 -23.69 56.03 6.55
CA ARG A 5 -24.03 56.45 5.15
C ARG A 5 -22.84 56.44 4.18
N ASN A 6 -21.62 56.41 4.68
CA ASN A 6 -20.39 56.36 3.84
C ASN A 6 -19.92 54.92 3.55
N PHE A 7 -20.37 53.93 4.36
CA PHE A 7 -20.02 52.52 4.12
C PHE A 7 -20.81 51.85 2.96
N ILE A 8 -21.96 52.41 2.61
CA ILE A 8 -22.82 51.87 1.53
C ILE A 8 -22.48 52.44 0.16
N LYS A 9 -21.71 53.55 0.09
CA LYS A 9 -21.25 54.08 -1.20
C LYS A 9 -19.99 53.43 -1.74
N ASP A 10 -19.18 52.83 -0.91
CA ASP A 10 -17.95 52.14 -1.34
C ASP A 10 -18.20 50.69 -1.80
N ILE A 11 -19.31 50.06 -1.40
CA ILE A 11 -19.69 48.73 -1.87
C ILE A 11 -20.36 48.75 -3.27
N GLY A 12 -20.92 49.89 -3.66
CA GLY A 12 -21.56 50.06 -4.98
C GLY A 12 -20.56 50.20 -6.13
N CYS A 13 -19.31 50.63 -5.84
CA CYS A 13 -18.26 50.79 -6.87
C CYS A 13 -17.39 49.52 -7.05
N LEU A 14 -17.40 48.57 -6.08
CA LEU A 14 -16.66 47.31 -6.21
C LEU A 14 -17.46 46.22 -6.93
N LEU A 15 -18.79 46.30 -6.97
CA LEU A 15 -19.60 45.33 -7.72
C LEU A 15 -19.70 45.60 -9.22
N SER A 16 -19.33 46.79 -9.68
CA SER A 16 -19.33 47.13 -11.11
C SER A 16 -18.01 46.80 -11.81
N LEU A 17 -16.95 46.42 -11.07
CA LEU A 17 -15.65 46.07 -11.65
C LEU A 17 -15.39 44.56 -11.71
N VAL A 18 -16.28 43.72 -11.15
CA VAL A 18 -16.15 42.27 -11.15
C VAL A 18 -16.93 41.56 -12.27
N ILE A 19 -17.74 42.31 -13.03
CA ILE A 19 -18.53 41.72 -14.15
C ILE A 19 -17.88 41.95 -15.52
N LEU A 20 -16.69 42.57 -15.60
CA LEU A 20 -15.99 42.84 -16.87
C LEU A 20 -14.68 42.09 -17.05
N ILE A 21 -14.38 41.08 -16.20
CA ILE A 21 -13.17 40.23 -16.36
C ILE A 21 -13.57 38.73 -16.49
N SER A 22 -14.68 38.42 -17.11
CA SER A 22 -15.04 37.03 -17.39
C SER A 22 -15.29 36.75 -18.88
N CYS A 23 -14.65 37.49 -19.75
CA CYS A 23 -14.57 37.17 -21.19
C CYS A 23 -13.17 37.51 -21.72
N THR A 24 -12.18 36.81 -21.22
CA THR A 24 -10.90 36.71 -21.95
C THR A 24 -10.47 35.26 -21.90
N ASP A 25 -10.58 34.64 -23.04
CA ASP A 25 -9.73 33.59 -23.56
C ASP A 25 -9.56 32.36 -22.66
N ILE A 26 -10.54 31.45 -22.73
CA ILE A 26 -10.17 30.05 -22.80
C ILE A 26 -9.35 29.95 -24.11
N GLU A 27 -8.08 30.29 -24.05
CA GLU A 27 -7.11 29.70 -24.95
C GLU A 27 -7.23 28.20 -24.74
N ALA A 28 -7.96 27.54 -25.62
CA ALA A 28 -7.79 26.12 -25.85
C ALA A 28 -6.29 25.96 -26.05
N SER A 29 -5.61 25.37 -25.05
CA SER A 29 -4.22 25.01 -25.18
C SER A 29 -4.14 24.18 -26.45
N ILE A 30 -3.54 24.79 -27.50
CA ILE A 30 -3.19 24.08 -28.71
C ILE A 30 -2.39 22.90 -28.23
N PRO A 31 -2.82 21.64 -28.50
CA PRO A 31 -2.01 20.50 -28.13
C PRO A 31 -0.60 20.74 -28.70
N PRO A 32 0.46 20.50 -27.95
CA PRO A 32 1.82 20.69 -28.45
C PRO A 32 1.92 20.00 -29.81
N SER A 33 2.49 20.68 -30.77
CA SER A 33 2.68 20.19 -32.14
C SER A 33 3.10 18.72 -32.04
N GLN A 34 2.35 17.80 -32.67
CA GLN A 34 2.65 16.40 -32.72
C GLN A 34 4.09 16.20 -33.16
N SER A 35 5.01 16.10 -32.21
CA SER A 35 6.26 15.42 -32.46
C SER A 35 5.86 14.01 -32.88
N VAL A 36 6.35 13.54 -34.02
CA VAL A 36 6.10 12.17 -34.49
C VAL A 36 6.94 11.27 -33.58
N VAL A 37 6.54 11.19 -32.29
CA VAL A 37 7.14 10.22 -31.37
C VAL A 37 6.65 8.86 -31.83
N SER A 38 7.57 8.05 -32.28
CA SER A 38 7.29 6.71 -32.75
C SER A 38 7.39 5.71 -31.61
N ILE A 39 6.64 4.61 -31.71
CA ILE A 39 6.82 3.42 -30.86
C ILE A 39 8.29 2.96 -30.94
N SER A 40 8.84 2.47 -29.81
CA SER A 40 10.25 2.07 -29.72
C SER A 40 10.60 0.83 -30.57
N GLY A 41 9.61 0.01 -30.84
CA GLY A 41 9.79 -1.28 -31.52
C GLY A 41 10.43 -2.37 -30.64
N THR A 42 10.62 -2.10 -29.35
CA THR A 42 11.25 -3.03 -28.40
C THR A 42 10.27 -3.64 -27.40
N LEU A 43 9.03 -3.16 -27.38
CA LEU A 43 7.96 -3.61 -26.49
C LEU A 43 6.67 -3.93 -27.26
N PRO A 44 5.78 -4.75 -26.70
CA PRO A 44 4.43 -4.92 -27.24
C PRO A 44 3.69 -3.58 -27.26
N VAL A 45 2.79 -3.44 -28.24
CA VAL A 45 1.97 -2.22 -28.37
C VAL A 45 0.50 -2.55 -28.15
N LEU A 46 -0.11 -1.89 -27.20
CA LEU A 46 -1.55 -1.95 -26.92
C LEU A 46 -2.24 -0.76 -27.59
N TYR A 47 -3.00 -1.04 -28.64
CA TYR A 47 -3.85 -0.07 -29.32
C TYR A 47 -5.22 -0.10 -28.68
N ILE A 48 -5.74 1.10 -28.36
CA ILE A 48 -7.08 1.27 -27.78
C ILE A 48 -7.78 2.39 -28.54
N ASP A 49 -8.99 2.11 -29.02
CA ASP A 49 -9.84 3.09 -29.68
C ASP A 49 -11.17 3.18 -28.94
N THR A 50 -11.48 4.33 -28.35
CA THR A 50 -12.78 4.60 -27.73
C THR A 50 -13.83 4.82 -28.81
N GLU A 51 -15.09 4.50 -28.51
CA GLU A 51 -16.20 4.79 -29.43
C GLU A 51 -16.20 6.27 -29.79
N ASN A 52 -16.23 6.55 -31.10
CA ASN A 52 -16.16 7.89 -31.69
C ASN A 52 -14.91 8.69 -31.27
N HIS A 53 -13.83 8.02 -30.90
CA HIS A 53 -12.60 8.61 -30.37
C HIS A 53 -12.86 9.58 -29.20
N SER A 54 -13.86 9.27 -28.37
CA SER A 54 -14.27 10.09 -27.23
C SER A 54 -13.15 10.21 -26.19
N PRO A 55 -12.85 11.42 -25.68
CA PRO A 55 -11.79 11.61 -24.67
C PRO A 55 -12.19 10.98 -23.32
N ILE A 56 -11.23 10.37 -22.63
CA ILE A 56 -11.42 9.78 -21.32
C ILE A 56 -11.23 10.86 -20.25
N VAL A 57 -12.33 11.41 -19.75
CA VAL A 57 -12.36 12.55 -18.81
C VAL A 57 -12.84 12.19 -17.41
N SER A 58 -13.33 10.96 -17.20
CA SER A 58 -13.91 10.53 -15.92
C SER A 58 -13.13 9.35 -15.31
N LYS A 59 -13.04 9.33 -13.98
CA LYS A 59 -12.62 8.16 -13.19
C LYS A 59 -13.76 7.21 -12.84
N GLU A 60 -15.00 7.66 -12.99
CA GLU A 60 -16.19 6.92 -12.55
C GLU A 60 -16.89 6.25 -13.73
N VAL A 61 -16.99 6.94 -14.86
CA VAL A 61 -17.73 6.47 -16.02
C VAL A 61 -16.80 5.74 -16.99
N TYR A 62 -17.15 4.49 -17.29
CA TYR A 62 -16.49 3.72 -18.34
C TYR A 62 -16.98 4.15 -19.72
N LEU A 63 -16.05 4.36 -20.64
CA LEU A 63 -16.33 4.43 -22.07
C LEU A 63 -16.16 3.05 -22.70
N ASN A 64 -17.03 2.71 -23.64
CA ASN A 64 -16.80 1.57 -24.51
C ASN A 64 -15.64 1.85 -25.45
N ALA A 65 -14.84 0.82 -25.70
CA ALA A 65 -13.68 0.91 -26.56
C ALA A 65 -13.37 -0.47 -27.17
N PHE A 66 -12.43 -0.47 -28.07
CA PHE A 66 -11.88 -1.67 -28.66
C PHE A 66 -10.36 -1.69 -28.47
N TYR A 67 -9.76 -2.90 -28.44
CA TYR A 67 -8.33 -3.01 -28.32
C TYR A 67 -7.77 -4.12 -29.23
N ARG A 68 -6.50 -3.96 -29.54
CA ARG A 68 -5.64 -5.03 -30.04
C ARG A 68 -4.27 -4.94 -29.39
N LEU A 69 -3.63 -6.07 -29.17
CA LEU A 69 -2.24 -6.17 -28.70
C LEU A 69 -1.38 -6.69 -29.86
N ASP A 70 -0.41 -5.88 -30.25
CA ASP A 70 0.61 -6.24 -31.22
C ASP A 70 1.89 -6.66 -30.45
N PRO A 71 2.34 -7.90 -30.55
CA PRO A 71 3.55 -8.36 -29.87
C PRO A 71 4.84 -7.78 -30.43
N MET A 72 4.82 -7.07 -31.57
CA MET A 72 5.99 -6.50 -32.26
C MET A 72 7.08 -7.55 -32.55
N GLY A 73 6.69 -8.82 -32.76
CA GLY A 73 7.61 -9.93 -33.03
C GLY A 73 8.32 -10.49 -31.79
N ILE A 74 7.94 -10.05 -30.58
CA ILE A 74 8.55 -10.54 -29.32
C ILE A 74 8.08 -11.97 -29.08
N GLU A 75 9.03 -12.89 -28.92
CA GLU A 75 8.77 -14.30 -28.67
C GLU A 75 8.00 -14.50 -27.35
N GLY A 76 7.05 -15.43 -27.36
CA GLY A 76 6.25 -15.79 -26.19
C GLY A 76 5.08 -14.83 -25.89
N ILE A 77 4.89 -13.78 -26.69
CA ILE A 77 3.74 -12.89 -26.58
C ILE A 77 2.77 -13.14 -27.72
N GLU A 78 1.54 -13.52 -27.38
CA GLU A 78 0.46 -13.73 -28.35
C GLU A 78 -0.22 -12.42 -28.73
N ALA A 79 -0.52 -12.25 -30.01
CA ALA A 79 -1.35 -11.15 -30.48
C ALA A 79 -2.80 -11.33 -29.99
N LEU A 80 -3.46 -10.24 -29.65
CA LEU A 80 -4.87 -10.22 -29.26
C LEU A 80 -5.64 -9.26 -30.14
N GLY A 81 -6.64 -9.75 -30.86
CA GLY A 81 -7.37 -8.98 -31.85
C GLY A 81 -6.50 -8.57 -33.04
N THR A 82 -7.10 -7.97 -34.05
CA THR A 82 -6.42 -7.40 -35.22
C THR A 82 -6.92 -5.98 -35.47
N LYS A 83 -6.37 -5.31 -36.49
CA LYS A 83 -6.85 -3.99 -36.88
C LYS A 83 -8.29 -4.05 -37.41
N ASP A 84 -8.62 -5.12 -38.13
CA ASP A 84 -9.94 -5.28 -38.74
C ASP A 84 -10.94 -5.96 -37.79
N GLU A 85 -10.46 -6.72 -36.80
CA GLU A 85 -11.25 -7.41 -35.79
C GLU A 85 -10.71 -7.12 -34.37
N PRO A 86 -10.81 -5.88 -33.87
CA PRO A 86 -10.38 -5.53 -32.53
C PRO A 86 -11.33 -6.11 -31.47
N LEU A 87 -10.82 -6.36 -30.28
CA LEU A 87 -11.58 -6.96 -29.19
C LEU A 87 -12.23 -5.88 -28.31
N PRO A 88 -13.44 -6.12 -27.77
CA PRO A 88 -14.14 -5.13 -26.95
C PRO A 88 -13.50 -4.97 -25.58
N LEU A 89 -13.44 -3.72 -25.10
CA LEU A 89 -13.12 -3.36 -23.73
C LEU A 89 -13.92 -2.12 -23.27
N GLN A 90 -13.86 -1.85 -21.99
CA GLN A 90 -14.28 -0.59 -21.39
C GLN A 90 -13.08 0.07 -20.71
N ILE A 91 -12.99 1.41 -20.79
CA ILE A 91 -11.87 2.17 -20.24
C ILE A 91 -12.35 3.39 -19.46
N ARG A 92 -11.68 3.73 -18.36
CA ARG A 92 -11.88 4.96 -17.60
C ARG A 92 -10.58 5.41 -16.94
N GLY A 93 -10.55 6.63 -16.44
CA GLY A 93 -9.48 7.11 -15.60
C GLY A 93 -9.38 6.36 -14.27
N ARG A 94 -8.21 6.47 -13.61
CA ARG A 94 -7.98 5.98 -12.24
C ARG A 94 -6.95 6.84 -11.50
N GLY A 95 -6.81 6.54 -10.20
CA GLY A 95 -5.86 7.22 -9.32
C GLY A 95 -6.40 8.51 -8.75
N HIS A 96 -5.76 9.02 -7.73
CA HIS A 96 -6.11 10.29 -7.09
C HIS A 96 -5.15 11.40 -7.55
N SER A 97 -3.98 11.54 -6.95
CA SER A 97 -2.96 12.50 -7.35
C SER A 97 -2.43 12.26 -8.76
N SER A 98 -2.22 11.01 -9.14
CA SER A 98 -1.71 10.62 -10.47
C SER A 98 -2.65 10.99 -11.62
N TRP A 99 -3.97 11.11 -11.36
CA TRP A 99 -4.95 11.57 -12.35
C TRP A 99 -4.81 13.06 -12.68
N LYS A 100 -4.24 13.87 -11.79
CA LYS A 100 -4.05 15.31 -11.99
C LYS A 100 -2.91 15.63 -12.98
N GLY A 101 -1.95 14.74 -13.17
CA GLY A 101 -0.82 14.92 -14.09
C GLY A 101 -1.25 14.91 -15.57
N ALA A 102 -0.36 15.33 -16.48
CA ALA A 102 -0.60 15.31 -17.93
C ALA A 102 -0.80 13.87 -18.42
N LYS A 103 0.14 12.98 -18.17
CA LYS A 103 0.02 11.55 -18.42
C LYS A 103 -0.98 10.95 -17.45
N LYS A 104 -2.00 10.27 -17.96
CA LYS A 104 -3.12 9.71 -17.18
C LYS A 104 -2.96 8.20 -16.99
N PRO A 105 -3.18 7.66 -15.78
CA PRO A 105 -3.36 6.23 -15.60
C PRO A 105 -4.81 5.82 -15.89
N TYR A 106 -5.00 4.58 -16.36
CA TYR A 106 -6.32 4.08 -16.75
C TYR A 106 -6.66 2.76 -16.07
N LYS A 107 -7.96 2.50 -15.94
CA LYS A 107 -8.53 1.20 -15.59
C LYS A 107 -9.27 0.66 -16.81
N ILE A 108 -8.94 -0.57 -17.20
CA ILE A 108 -9.57 -1.24 -18.33
C ILE A 108 -10.30 -2.49 -17.88
N LYS A 109 -11.40 -2.79 -18.55
CA LYS A 109 -12.22 -3.98 -18.33
C LYS A 109 -12.50 -4.63 -19.68
N LEU A 110 -11.88 -5.78 -19.91
CA LEU A 110 -12.03 -6.54 -21.15
C LEU A 110 -13.42 -7.14 -21.28
N GLY A 111 -13.89 -7.36 -22.49
CA GLY A 111 -15.17 -8.01 -22.76
C GLY A 111 -15.27 -9.42 -22.16
N GLN A 112 -14.15 -10.15 -22.12
CA GLN A 112 -14.06 -11.48 -21.53
C GLN A 112 -12.77 -11.64 -20.70
N LYS A 113 -12.72 -12.67 -19.81
CA LYS A 113 -11.48 -13.03 -19.11
C LYS A 113 -10.41 -13.48 -20.11
N THR A 114 -9.32 -12.72 -20.21
CA THR A 114 -8.25 -12.95 -21.18
C THR A 114 -6.91 -12.97 -20.45
N SER A 115 -6.01 -13.90 -20.85
CA SER A 115 -4.60 -13.84 -20.48
C SER A 115 -3.91 -12.80 -21.37
N ILE A 116 -3.15 -11.91 -20.79
CA ILE A 116 -2.40 -10.88 -21.54
C ILE A 116 -0.93 -11.01 -21.19
N MET A 117 -0.09 -11.18 -22.19
CA MET A 117 1.38 -11.31 -22.06
C MET A 117 1.79 -12.29 -20.96
N GLY A 118 1.15 -13.47 -20.95
CA GLY A 118 1.43 -14.56 -20.00
C GLY A 118 0.90 -14.34 -18.57
N MET A 119 0.28 -13.22 -18.28
CA MET A 119 -0.39 -13.01 -16.98
C MET A 119 -1.71 -13.79 -16.92
N PRO A 120 -2.14 -14.25 -15.72
CA PRO A 120 -3.36 -15.04 -15.53
C PRO A 120 -4.62 -14.34 -16.05
N LYS A 121 -5.57 -15.15 -16.57
CA LYS A 121 -6.83 -14.64 -17.15
C LYS A 121 -7.62 -13.77 -16.20
N ASN A 122 -7.95 -12.56 -16.62
CA ASN A 122 -8.88 -11.68 -15.91
C ASN A 122 -9.53 -10.69 -16.89
N LYS A 123 -10.60 -10.01 -16.44
CA LYS A 123 -11.21 -8.91 -17.18
C LYS A 123 -10.62 -7.54 -16.81
N HIS A 124 -10.12 -7.38 -15.59
CA HIS A 124 -9.77 -6.09 -15.01
C HIS A 124 -8.27 -5.88 -14.92
N TRP A 125 -7.80 -4.80 -15.52
CA TRP A 125 -6.40 -4.41 -15.57
C TRP A 125 -6.25 -2.92 -15.32
N ALA A 126 -5.03 -2.50 -14.98
CA ALA A 126 -4.68 -1.10 -14.86
C ALA A 126 -3.51 -0.79 -15.81
N LEU A 127 -3.57 0.37 -16.46
CA LEU A 127 -2.44 0.99 -17.14
C LEU A 127 -1.85 2.02 -16.20
N LEU A 128 -0.72 1.69 -15.59
CA LEU A 128 -0.04 2.54 -14.63
C LEU A 128 1.10 3.31 -15.32
N LYS A 129 1.41 4.50 -14.81
CA LYS A 129 2.65 5.17 -15.19
C LYS A 129 3.83 4.29 -14.77
N PRO A 130 4.84 4.08 -15.63
CA PRO A 130 5.97 3.25 -15.29
C PRO A 130 6.86 3.94 -14.25
N THR A 131 7.25 3.19 -13.24
CA THR A 131 8.25 3.64 -12.25
C THR A 131 9.13 2.46 -11.83
N GLU A 132 10.39 2.74 -11.56
CA GLU A 132 11.32 1.77 -10.99
C GLU A 132 10.87 1.30 -9.59
N ASN A 133 10.11 2.12 -8.88
CA ASN A 133 9.52 1.76 -7.58
C ASN A 133 8.51 0.62 -7.72
N THR A 134 7.67 0.66 -8.76
CA THR A 134 6.71 -0.43 -9.03
C THR A 134 7.45 -1.73 -9.33
N VAL A 135 8.52 -1.68 -10.13
CA VAL A 135 9.35 -2.86 -10.44
C VAL A 135 9.93 -3.46 -9.17
N ALA A 136 10.59 -2.65 -8.35
CA ALA A 136 11.22 -3.11 -7.12
C ALA A 136 10.20 -3.59 -6.08
N GLY A 137 9.14 -2.82 -5.85
CA GLY A 137 8.17 -3.11 -4.80
C GLY A 137 7.36 -4.38 -5.07
N LEU A 138 6.92 -4.60 -6.33
CA LEU A 138 6.22 -5.84 -6.67
C LEU A 138 7.16 -7.06 -6.60
N GLN A 139 8.43 -6.92 -6.98
CA GLN A 139 9.40 -8.00 -6.80
C GLN A 139 9.66 -8.29 -5.32
N LEU A 140 9.73 -7.27 -4.47
CA LEU A 140 9.81 -7.48 -3.02
C LEU A 140 8.60 -8.23 -2.48
N GLY A 141 7.40 -7.97 -3.00
CA GLY A 141 6.21 -8.75 -2.64
C GLY A 141 6.37 -10.25 -2.91
N HIS A 142 6.99 -10.62 -4.03
CA HIS A 142 7.31 -12.02 -4.33
C HIS A 142 8.41 -12.56 -3.42
N ILE A 143 9.48 -11.81 -3.19
CA ILE A 143 10.58 -12.19 -2.27
C ILE A 143 10.06 -12.42 -0.84
N MET A 144 9.15 -11.54 -0.39
CA MET A 144 8.50 -11.65 0.92
C MET A 144 7.41 -12.73 0.98
N ASN A 145 7.17 -13.45 -0.11
CA ASN A 145 6.14 -14.48 -0.18
C ASN A 145 4.77 -13.99 0.32
N MET A 146 4.38 -12.79 -0.11
CA MET A 146 3.04 -12.25 0.19
C MET A 146 1.97 -13.17 -0.38
N ALA A 147 0.81 -13.29 0.27
CA ALA A 147 -0.27 -14.19 -0.11
C ALA A 147 -0.68 -14.06 -1.59
N TRP A 148 -0.65 -12.85 -2.11
CA TRP A 148 -0.72 -12.55 -3.53
C TRP A 148 -0.06 -11.19 -3.82
N THR A 149 0.65 -11.11 -4.94
CA THR A 149 1.30 -9.89 -5.41
C THR A 149 0.90 -9.62 -6.85
N PRO A 150 0.44 -8.41 -7.23
CA PRO A 150 0.13 -8.08 -8.60
C PRO A 150 1.33 -8.27 -9.53
N SER A 151 1.11 -8.87 -10.67
CA SER A 151 2.08 -8.89 -11.76
C SER A 151 1.85 -7.72 -12.71
N PHE A 152 2.88 -7.34 -13.46
CA PHE A 152 2.79 -6.31 -14.48
C PHE A 152 3.59 -6.70 -15.72
N ARG A 153 3.29 -6.03 -16.83
CA ARG A 153 4.09 -6.10 -18.06
C ARG A 153 4.24 -4.71 -18.67
N PRO A 154 5.44 -4.33 -19.10
CA PRO A 154 5.64 -3.08 -19.84
C PRO A 154 4.98 -3.17 -21.21
N VAL A 155 4.32 -2.11 -21.63
CA VAL A 155 3.62 -2.00 -22.90
C VAL A 155 3.61 -0.54 -23.36
N GLU A 156 3.84 -0.32 -24.65
CA GLU A 156 3.58 0.99 -25.24
C GLU A 156 2.10 1.11 -25.61
N VAL A 157 1.51 2.27 -25.45
CA VAL A 157 0.07 2.47 -25.64
C VAL A 157 -0.18 3.54 -26.71
N VAL A 158 -1.04 3.18 -27.65
CA VAL A 158 -1.62 4.09 -28.66
C VAL A 158 -3.13 4.20 -28.36
N LEU A 159 -3.59 5.39 -28.03
CA LEU A 159 -4.99 5.68 -27.71
C LEU A 159 -5.60 6.59 -28.76
N ASN A 160 -6.64 6.11 -29.46
CA ASN A 160 -7.31 6.85 -30.55
C ASN A 160 -6.32 7.31 -31.65
N GLY A 161 -5.33 6.49 -31.95
CA GLY A 161 -4.30 6.83 -32.93
C GLY A 161 -3.15 7.70 -32.39
N ASP A 162 -3.25 8.22 -31.16
CA ASP A 162 -2.19 9.01 -30.53
C ASP A 162 -1.29 8.12 -29.65
N TYR A 163 0.04 8.23 -29.83
CA TYR A 163 1.01 7.55 -28.97
C TYR A 163 1.03 8.23 -27.58
N ILE A 164 0.59 7.54 -26.58
CA ILE A 164 0.53 8.06 -25.20
C ILE A 164 1.63 7.49 -24.28
N GLY A 165 2.60 6.77 -24.85
CA GLY A 165 3.84 6.41 -24.17
C GLY A 165 3.87 5.02 -23.56
N LEU A 166 4.88 4.81 -22.72
CA LEU A 166 5.12 3.59 -21.96
C LEU A 166 4.17 3.48 -20.76
N TYR A 167 3.58 2.31 -20.57
CA TYR A 167 2.75 1.97 -19.40
C TYR A 167 3.14 0.62 -18.83
N PHE A 168 2.83 0.40 -17.55
CA PHE A 168 2.80 -0.92 -16.96
C PHE A 168 1.36 -1.43 -16.95
N LEU A 169 1.07 -2.43 -17.79
CA LEU A 169 -0.18 -3.17 -17.73
C LEU A 169 -0.13 -4.08 -16.50
N THR A 170 -0.93 -3.76 -15.50
CA THR A 170 -0.82 -4.31 -14.16
C THR A 170 -2.12 -5.00 -13.75
N GLU A 171 -2.00 -6.11 -13.05
CA GLU A 171 -3.12 -6.76 -12.38
C GLU A 171 -3.74 -5.83 -11.34
N THR A 172 -5.09 -5.82 -11.26
CA THR A 172 -5.81 -5.04 -10.23
C THR A 172 -6.11 -5.89 -9.02
N ILE A 173 -6.03 -5.32 -7.83
CA ILE A 173 -6.44 -5.98 -6.59
C ILE A 173 -7.96 -6.23 -6.62
N ARG A 174 -8.35 -7.50 -6.46
CA ARG A 174 -9.74 -7.96 -6.36
C ARG A 174 -9.81 -9.41 -5.91
N ILE A 175 -10.96 -9.81 -5.39
CA ILE A 175 -11.25 -11.23 -5.14
C ILE A 175 -11.52 -11.93 -6.47
N ASP A 176 -10.68 -12.87 -6.83
CA ASP A 176 -10.78 -13.74 -8.02
C ASP A 176 -9.81 -14.91 -7.84
N GLU A 177 -10.07 -16.05 -8.48
CA GLU A 177 -9.22 -17.25 -8.41
C GLU A 177 -7.74 -17.03 -8.76
N ASN A 178 -7.46 -16.05 -9.62
CA ASN A 178 -6.13 -15.68 -10.08
C ASN A 178 -5.61 -14.37 -9.44
N ARG A 179 -6.24 -13.91 -8.38
CA ARG A 179 -5.88 -12.69 -7.63
C ARG A 179 -5.87 -13.00 -6.12
N VAL A 180 -6.60 -12.24 -5.33
CA VAL A 180 -6.87 -12.58 -3.94
C VAL A 180 -7.88 -13.74 -3.94
N ASN A 181 -7.37 -14.96 -3.78
CA ASN A 181 -8.17 -16.17 -3.88
C ASN A 181 -8.78 -16.53 -2.54
N ILE A 182 -9.88 -15.87 -2.20
CA ILE A 182 -10.69 -16.10 -1.01
C ILE A 182 -12.16 -16.24 -1.39
N TYR A 183 -12.99 -16.67 -0.47
CA TYR A 183 -14.44 -16.66 -0.64
C TYR A 183 -14.91 -15.27 -1.08
N LYS A 184 -15.77 -15.22 -2.08
CA LYS A 184 -16.37 -13.97 -2.55
C LYS A 184 -17.76 -13.82 -1.95
N GLN A 185 -17.86 -13.00 -0.93
CA GLN A 185 -19.12 -12.66 -0.28
C GLN A 185 -20.09 -11.99 -1.26
N GLN A 186 -21.37 -12.27 -1.12
CA GLN A 186 -22.42 -11.62 -1.93
C GLN A 186 -22.68 -10.19 -1.42
N ASP A 187 -23.01 -9.32 -2.35
CA ASP A 187 -23.55 -8.01 -2.00
C ASP A 187 -24.89 -8.19 -1.24
N GLN A 188 -25.15 -7.33 -0.25
CA GLN A 188 -26.37 -7.36 0.57
C GLN A 188 -26.59 -8.69 1.34
N GLU A 189 -25.53 -9.44 1.64
CA GLU A 189 -25.62 -10.67 2.44
C GLU A 189 -26.09 -10.36 3.87
N THR A 190 -26.93 -11.23 4.40
CA THR A 190 -27.49 -11.10 5.75
C THR A 190 -27.29 -12.33 6.63
N ASN A 191 -26.83 -13.44 6.06
CA ASN A 191 -26.52 -14.66 6.83
C ASN A 191 -25.26 -14.45 7.65
N PRO A 192 -25.32 -14.53 9.01
CA PRO A 192 -24.18 -14.36 9.89
C PRO A 192 -23.01 -15.31 9.58
N ASP A 193 -23.29 -16.53 9.16
CA ASP A 193 -22.27 -17.53 8.87
C ASP A 193 -21.46 -17.18 7.60
N LEU A 194 -22.01 -16.36 6.70
CA LEU A 194 -21.39 -15.98 5.43
C LEU A 194 -20.72 -14.59 5.47
N ILE A 195 -21.04 -13.76 6.46
CA ILE A 195 -20.47 -12.41 6.56
C ILE A 195 -19.18 -12.33 7.39
N SER A 196 -18.78 -13.43 8.05
CA SER A 196 -17.55 -13.48 8.87
C SER A 196 -16.25 -13.51 8.05
N GLY A 197 -16.33 -13.64 6.73
CA GLY A 197 -15.19 -13.66 5.81
C GLY A 197 -15.57 -13.31 4.38
N GLY A 198 -14.64 -13.39 3.46
CA GLY A 198 -14.81 -12.93 2.09
C GLY A 198 -14.65 -11.41 1.95
N TRP A 199 -13.83 -10.82 2.79
CA TRP A 199 -13.59 -9.38 2.83
C TRP A 199 -12.29 -8.99 2.14
N LEU A 200 -12.37 -7.89 1.39
CA LEU A 200 -11.22 -7.16 0.89
C LEU A 200 -11.44 -5.69 1.21
N VAL A 201 -10.59 -5.14 2.05
CA VAL A 201 -10.66 -3.74 2.53
C VAL A 201 -9.32 -3.03 2.35
N GLU A 202 -9.34 -1.72 2.44
CA GLU A 202 -8.19 -0.85 2.36
C GLU A 202 -8.26 0.19 3.48
N VAL A 203 -7.19 0.36 4.22
CA VAL A 203 -6.97 1.54 5.05
C VAL A 203 -6.43 2.63 4.13
N ASP A 204 -7.15 3.76 4.03
CA ASP A 204 -6.82 4.84 3.11
C ASP A 204 -6.90 6.18 3.83
N ASN A 205 -6.00 7.10 3.49
CA ASN A 205 -5.97 8.46 4.01
C ASN A 205 -6.85 9.43 3.21
N TYR A 206 -7.35 9.02 2.05
CA TYR A 206 -8.32 9.78 1.25
C TYR A 206 -9.73 9.60 1.80
N ARG A 207 -10.06 10.39 2.80
CA ARG A 207 -11.32 10.29 3.57
C ARG A 207 -12.58 10.45 2.73
N ASP A 208 -12.50 11.12 1.60
CA ASP A 208 -13.59 11.27 0.63
C ASP A 208 -13.91 9.96 -0.11
N GLU A 209 -12.98 9.01 -0.12
CA GLU A 209 -13.17 7.68 -0.70
C GLU A 209 -13.47 6.60 0.36
N CYS A 210 -13.35 6.92 1.65
CA CYS A 210 -13.59 5.98 2.74
C CYS A 210 -15.07 5.92 3.13
N GLN A 211 -15.56 4.70 3.37
CA GLN A 211 -16.96 4.46 3.72
C GLN A 211 -17.18 4.24 5.22
N ILE A 212 -16.15 3.86 5.96
CA ILE A 212 -16.23 3.57 7.39
C ILE A 212 -15.14 4.33 8.12
N THR A 213 -15.50 4.90 9.29
CA THR A 213 -14.56 5.55 10.19
C THR A 213 -14.63 4.86 11.55
N ILE A 214 -13.51 4.29 12.00
CA ILE A 214 -13.36 3.64 13.29
C ILE A 214 -12.54 4.55 14.20
N PRO A 215 -13.06 5.01 15.35
CA PRO A 215 -12.29 5.77 16.32
C PRO A 215 -11.10 4.95 16.85
N GLU A 216 -9.93 5.58 16.90
CA GLU A 216 -8.73 5.01 17.52
C GLU A 216 -8.38 5.73 18.83
N ASN A 217 -7.55 5.11 19.66
CA ASN A 217 -7.10 5.68 20.94
C ASN A 217 -6.10 6.84 20.75
N ASN A 218 -5.56 7.02 19.57
CA ASN A 218 -4.79 8.18 19.18
C ASN A 218 -5.72 9.25 18.57
N GLN A 219 -5.18 10.41 18.19
CA GLN A 219 -5.96 11.52 17.63
C GLN A 219 -6.55 11.25 16.23
N TRP A 220 -6.26 10.10 15.64
CA TRP A 220 -6.61 9.76 14.27
C TRP A 220 -7.63 8.64 14.23
N ASN A 221 -8.57 8.74 13.32
CA ASN A 221 -9.52 7.67 13.06
C ASN A 221 -8.94 6.74 11.98
N LEU A 222 -9.13 5.44 12.18
CA LEU A 222 -8.92 4.46 11.12
C LEU A 222 -10.03 4.65 10.08
N THR A 223 -9.66 4.93 8.85
CA THR A 223 -10.58 5.10 7.73
C THR A 223 -10.47 3.91 6.80
N LEU A 224 -11.60 3.25 6.54
CA LEU A 224 -11.68 2.04 5.76
C LEU A 224 -12.48 2.27 4.48
N ARG A 225 -11.95 1.71 3.39
CA ARG A 225 -12.64 1.53 2.14
C ARG A 225 -12.81 0.04 1.89
N TYR A 226 -14.05 -0.41 1.69
CA TYR A 226 -14.30 -1.80 1.33
C TYR A 226 -14.37 -1.94 -0.21
N HIS A 227 -13.75 -3.00 -0.72
CA HIS A 227 -13.67 -3.31 -2.15
C HIS A 227 -14.50 -4.53 -2.53
N SER A 228 -14.71 -5.42 -1.57
CA SER A 228 -15.59 -6.59 -1.74
C SER A 228 -16.09 -7.03 -0.35
N PRO A 229 -17.40 -7.16 -0.18
CA PRO A 229 -18.48 -6.83 -1.14
C PRO A 229 -18.49 -5.35 -1.55
N GLU A 230 -19.10 -5.02 -2.71
CA GLU A 230 -19.18 -3.62 -3.21
C GLU A 230 -20.34 -2.86 -2.58
N ASN A 231 -21.45 -3.56 -2.25
CA ASN A 231 -22.65 -2.97 -1.64
C ASN A 231 -23.00 -3.75 -0.37
N LEU A 232 -22.88 -3.11 0.79
CA LEU A 232 -23.10 -3.75 2.08
C LEU A 232 -24.57 -3.69 2.53
N SER A 233 -25.05 -4.79 3.12
CA SER A 233 -26.22 -4.78 3.99
C SER A 233 -25.89 -4.11 5.33
N ASN A 234 -26.90 -3.77 6.12
CA ASN A 234 -26.68 -3.28 7.49
C ASN A 234 -25.95 -4.32 8.38
N ALA A 235 -26.22 -5.62 8.17
CA ALA A 235 -25.55 -6.67 8.91
C ALA A 235 -24.05 -6.75 8.57
N GLN A 236 -23.70 -6.67 7.30
CA GLN A 236 -22.31 -6.63 6.84
C GLN A 236 -21.57 -5.39 7.36
N LEU A 237 -22.18 -4.21 7.27
CA LEU A 237 -21.61 -2.96 7.76
C LEU A 237 -21.36 -2.99 9.27
N GLN A 238 -22.34 -3.52 10.03
CA GLN A 238 -22.23 -3.64 11.48
C GLN A 238 -21.11 -4.62 11.85
N TRP A 239 -21.08 -5.79 11.21
CA TRP A 239 -20.05 -6.81 11.46
C TRP A 239 -18.66 -6.27 11.21
N LEU A 240 -18.41 -5.64 10.05
CA LEU A 240 -17.10 -5.10 9.70
C LEU A 240 -16.68 -3.99 10.67
N THR A 241 -17.62 -3.14 11.07
CA THR A 241 -17.37 -2.06 12.03
C THR A 241 -16.99 -2.61 13.41
N ASP A 242 -17.70 -3.62 13.90
CA ASP A 242 -17.45 -4.21 15.21
C ASP A 242 -16.15 -5.03 15.23
N GLU A 243 -15.85 -5.74 14.13
CA GLU A 243 -14.59 -6.47 13.95
C GLU A 243 -13.39 -5.52 14.06
N PHE A 244 -13.40 -4.40 13.33
CA PHE A 244 -12.28 -3.44 13.38
C PHE A 244 -12.20 -2.65 14.70
N LYS A 245 -13.32 -2.44 15.40
CA LYS A 245 -13.28 -1.94 16.78
C LYS A 245 -12.62 -2.93 17.74
N ALA A 246 -12.94 -4.22 17.61
CA ALA A 246 -12.31 -5.27 18.41
C ALA A 246 -10.81 -5.37 18.14
N ILE A 247 -10.40 -5.34 16.85
CA ILE A 247 -8.99 -5.29 16.45
C ILE A 247 -8.28 -4.10 17.10
N ASN A 248 -8.82 -2.88 16.99
CA ASN A 248 -8.24 -1.69 17.60
C ASN A 248 -8.10 -1.85 19.12
N SER A 249 -9.12 -2.37 19.78
CA SER A 249 -9.11 -2.59 21.23
C SER A 249 -7.97 -3.51 21.66
N THR A 250 -7.68 -4.57 20.91
CA THR A 250 -6.59 -5.51 21.22
C THR A 250 -5.22 -4.94 20.89
N ILE A 251 -5.04 -4.27 19.75
CA ILE A 251 -3.76 -3.68 19.34
C ILE A 251 -3.33 -2.55 20.27
N TYR A 252 -4.27 -1.69 20.66
CA TYR A 252 -4.00 -0.55 21.58
C TYR A 252 -4.06 -0.96 23.07
N SER A 253 -4.10 -2.28 23.38
CA SER A 253 -4.00 -2.74 24.76
C SER A 253 -2.74 -2.21 25.44
N PRO A 254 -2.83 -1.74 26.69
CA PRO A 254 -1.65 -1.37 27.46
C PRO A 254 -0.76 -2.58 27.84
N ASP A 255 -1.33 -3.79 27.82
CA ASP A 255 -0.60 -5.04 28.04
C ASP A 255 0.01 -5.53 26.71
N LYS A 256 1.28 -5.22 26.50
CA LYS A 256 2.05 -5.62 25.31
C LYS A 256 2.62 -7.04 25.38
N THR A 257 2.26 -7.79 26.41
CA THR A 257 2.53 -9.24 26.50
C THR A 257 1.34 -10.08 26.02
N SER A 258 0.17 -9.46 25.83
CA SER A 258 -1.04 -10.12 25.35
C SER A 258 -0.91 -10.55 23.89
N THR A 259 -1.44 -11.71 23.55
CA THR A 259 -1.54 -12.23 22.17
C THR A 259 -2.95 -12.06 21.58
N ALA A 260 -3.86 -11.33 22.26
CA ALA A 260 -5.25 -11.21 21.84
C ALA A 260 -5.43 -10.61 20.43
N TRP A 261 -4.56 -9.71 19.98
CA TRP A 261 -4.61 -9.15 18.63
C TRP A 261 -4.27 -10.18 17.54
N GLU A 262 -3.53 -11.22 17.89
CA GLU A 262 -3.13 -12.30 16.99
C GLU A 262 -4.29 -13.25 16.66
N GLU A 263 -5.38 -13.18 17.40
CA GLU A 263 -6.61 -13.91 17.08
C GLU A 263 -7.29 -13.32 15.82
N TYR A 264 -7.09 -12.03 15.59
CA TYR A 264 -7.67 -11.30 14.47
C TYR A 264 -6.73 -11.18 13.27
N ILE A 265 -5.45 -10.92 13.51
CA ILE A 265 -4.47 -10.59 12.47
C ILE A 265 -3.41 -11.67 12.37
N ASP A 266 -3.09 -12.05 11.15
CA ASP A 266 -1.99 -12.96 10.87
C ASP A 266 -0.66 -12.22 11.06
N VAL A 267 0.08 -12.62 12.09
CA VAL A 267 1.33 -11.96 12.51
C VAL A 267 2.40 -12.04 11.44
N GLU A 268 2.47 -13.20 10.75
CA GLU A 268 3.48 -13.42 9.71
C GLU A 268 3.25 -12.51 8.51
N SER A 269 2.02 -12.44 8.02
CA SER A 269 1.68 -11.56 6.89
C SER A 269 1.93 -10.08 7.22
N MET A 270 1.59 -9.67 8.46
CA MET A 270 1.84 -8.32 8.94
C MET A 270 3.35 -8.01 9.03
N ALA A 271 4.15 -8.97 9.48
CA ALA A 271 5.59 -8.82 9.57
C ALA A 271 6.24 -8.76 8.15
N ARG A 272 5.80 -9.59 7.21
CA ARG A 272 6.24 -9.55 5.81
C ARG A 272 5.90 -8.21 5.15
N PHE A 273 4.68 -7.71 5.37
CA PHE A 273 4.25 -6.40 4.90
C PHE A 273 5.11 -5.28 5.50
N PHE A 274 5.35 -5.32 6.82
CA PHE A 274 6.19 -4.34 7.52
C PHE A 274 7.62 -4.30 6.97
N ILE A 275 8.27 -5.46 6.82
CA ILE A 275 9.64 -5.56 6.28
C ILE A 275 9.69 -4.93 4.88
N LEU A 276 8.73 -5.25 4.02
CA LEU A 276 8.66 -4.70 2.67
C LEU A 276 8.57 -3.17 2.68
N GLN A 277 7.67 -2.63 3.50
CA GLN A 277 7.49 -1.18 3.59
C GLN A 277 8.73 -0.47 4.14
N GLU A 278 9.41 -1.06 5.13
CA GLU A 278 10.64 -0.50 5.69
C GLU A 278 11.83 -0.60 4.72
N VAL A 279 11.96 -1.70 3.95
CA VAL A 279 12.97 -1.85 2.91
C VAL A 279 12.75 -0.84 1.77
N MET A 280 11.50 -0.54 1.44
CA MET A 280 11.14 0.52 0.50
C MET A 280 11.28 1.92 1.11
N ASP A 281 11.43 2.05 2.42
CA ASP A 281 11.34 3.33 3.13
C ASP A 281 10.06 4.10 2.74
N ASN A 282 8.95 3.34 2.57
CA ASN A 282 7.67 3.87 2.11
C ASN A 282 6.89 4.48 3.28
N PRO A 283 6.73 5.81 3.36
CA PRO A 283 6.06 6.45 4.49
C PRO A 283 4.55 6.20 4.53
N ASP A 284 3.95 5.84 3.40
CA ASP A 284 2.48 5.69 3.29
C ASP A 284 1.99 4.28 3.66
N GLY A 285 2.89 3.33 3.92
CA GLY A 285 2.62 1.90 3.97
C GLY A 285 1.52 1.43 4.93
N PHE A 286 1.21 2.19 5.99
CA PHE A 286 0.19 1.80 6.98
C PHE A 286 -0.97 2.79 7.12
N HIS A 287 -1.04 3.83 6.30
CA HIS A 287 -2.16 4.78 6.32
C HIS A 287 -2.72 5.12 4.94
N GLY A 288 -2.14 4.56 3.88
CA GLY A 288 -2.62 4.68 2.51
C GLY A 288 -2.31 3.40 1.74
N SER A 289 -3.24 2.95 0.92
CA SER A 289 -3.12 1.70 0.14
C SER A 289 -2.75 0.47 0.98
N PHE A 290 -3.11 0.48 2.26
CA PHE A 290 -2.90 -0.66 3.16
C PHE A 290 -4.08 -1.61 3.05
N TYR A 291 -3.95 -2.61 2.17
CA TYR A 291 -4.97 -3.63 1.96
C TYR A 291 -4.92 -4.72 3.01
N LEU A 292 -6.10 -5.21 3.35
CA LEU A 292 -6.32 -6.35 4.23
C LEU A 292 -7.39 -7.24 3.61
N HIS A 293 -7.24 -8.55 3.74
CA HIS A 293 -8.26 -9.49 3.30
C HIS A 293 -8.46 -10.62 4.31
N LYS A 294 -9.68 -11.16 4.35
CA LYS A 294 -10.07 -12.23 5.27
C LYS A 294 -10.94 -13.23 4.54
N ASP A 295 -10.53 -14.49 4.54
CA ASP A 295 -11.31 -15.58 3.94
C ASP A 295 -12.46 -16.02 4.85
N LEU A 296 -13.43 -16.73 4.28
CA LEU A 296 -14.51 -17.40 5.01
C LEU A 296 -14.06 -18.81 5.40
N SER A 297 -13.41 -18.93 6.53
CA SER A 297 -13.06 -20.23 7.12
C SER A 297 -13.00 -20.11 8.64
N ASN A 298 -13.17 -21.24 9.32
CA ASN A 298 -13.02 -21.26 10.77
C ASN A 298 -11.60 -20.80 11.15
N ASN A 299 -11.50 -19.86 12.08
CA ASN A 299 -10.26 -19.26 12.54
C ASN A 299 -9.47 -18.46 11.46
N SER A 300 -10.12 -18.03 10.38
CA SER A 300 -9.50 -17.13 9.42
C SER A 300 -9.14 -15.81 10.07
N LYS A 301 -7.92 -15.34 9.79
CA LYS A 301 -7.40 -14.06 10.25
C LYS A 301 -7.33 -13.07 9.12
N TRP A 302 -7.21 -11.80 9.44
CA TRP A 302 -6.90 -10.75 8.48
C TRP A 302 -5.45 -10.88 8.03
N ILE A 303 -5.26 -11.01 6.73
CA ILE A 303 -3.97 -11.08 6.06
C ILE A 303 -3.60 -9.69 5.56
N ALA A 304 -2.40 -9.21 5.91
CA ALA A 304 -1.86 -7.95 5.42
C ALA A 304 -1.45 -8.06 3.94
N GLY A 305 -1.87 -7.12 3.15
CA GLY A 305 -1.73 -7.14 1.68
C GLY A 305 -3.05 -7.38 0.97
N PRO A 306 -3.04 -7.36 -0.39
CA PRO A 306 -1.87 -7.19 -1.28
C PRO A 306 -1.21 -5.82 -1.21
N ILE A 307 0.03 -5.76 -1.68
CA ILE A 307 0.78 -4.50 -1.77
C ILE A 307 0.32 -3.66 -2.98
N TRP A 308 0.32 -2.35 -2.81
CA TRP A 308 -0.03 -1.38 -3.85
C TRP A 308 0.59 -0.01 -3.59
N ASP A 309 0.71 0.81 -4.63
CA ASP A 309 1.17 2.20 -4.59
C ASP A 309 2.52 2.41 -3.88
N LEU A 310 3.51 1.63 -4.32
CA LEU A 310 4.81 1.57 -3.69
C LEU A 310 5.69 2.73 -4.15
N VAL A 311 6.26 3.43 -3.20
CA VAL A 311 7.33 4.40 -3.38
C VAL A 311 8.57 3.93 -2.63
N CYS A 312 9.76 4.29 -3.13
CA CYS A 312 11.00 3.98 -2.46
C CYS A 312 11.80 5.27 -2.21
N TYR A 313 12.03 5.55 -0.96
CA TYR A 313 12.88 6.66 -0.55
C TYR A 313 14.25 6.18 -0.08
N ASN A 314 15.20 7.09 -0.07
CA ASN A 314 16.49 6.89 0.55
C ASN A 314 16.41 7.18 2.04
N ARG A 315 16.61 6.17 2.87
CA ARG A 315 16.74 6.36 4.30
C ARG A 315 17.98 7.18 4.62
N ASP A 316 17.85 8.17 5.50
CA ASP A 316 19.00 8.90 6.01
C ASP A 316 19.79 7.99 7.00
N LYS A 317 21.10 8.09 6.97
CA LYS A 317 21.96 7.33 7.91
C LYS A 317 21.77 7.76 9.37
N SER A 318 21.24 8.95 9.59
CA SER A 318 20.89 9.48 10.91
C SER A 318 19.49 9.10 11.39
N ASP A 319 18.71 8.36 10.58
CA ASP A 319 17.41 7.86 11.00
C ASP A 319 17.57 6.79 12.08
N TYR A 320 16.97 7.01 13.24
CA TYR A 320 16.99 6.10 14.38
C TYR A 320 15.65 5.41 14.62
N THR A 321 14.65 5.69 13.81
CA THR A 321 13.29 5.14 13.94
C THR A 321 12.83 4.53 12.64
N PHE A 322 11.94 3.54 12.75
CA PHE A 322 11.24 2.99 11.59
C PHE A 322 10.40 4.08 10.92
N LYS A 323 10.46 4.15 9.60
CA LYS A 323 9.74 5.14 8.80
C LYS A 323 8.23 5.04 8.99
N MET A 324 7.75 3.81 9.10
CA MET A 324 6.35 3.52 9.38
C MET A 324 5.85 4.10 10.70
N LYS A 325 6.75 4.41 11.63
CA LYS A 325 6.41 4.93 12.95
C LYS A 325 6.18 6.45 12.96
N VAL A 326 6.79 7.16 12.03
CA VAL A 326 6.76 8.62 11.97
C VAL A 326 6.63 9.09 10.52
N HIS A 327 5.43 9.43 10.09
CA HIS A 327 5.23 10.01 8.77
C HIS A 327 4.70 11.44 8.90
N TYR A 328 5.45 12.45 8.42
CA TYR A 328 5.05 13.85 8.23
C TYR A 328 4.04 14.43 9.27
N GLY A 329 4.16 14.02 10.53
CA GLY A 329 3.24 14.43 11.59
C GLY A 329 1.98 13.57 11.72
N PHE A 330 1.84 12.51 10.94
CA PHE A 330 0.79 11.50 11.09
C PHE A 330 1.33 10.27 11.82
N THR A 331 0.59 9.78 12.80
CA THR A 331 0.90 8.48 13.42
C THR A 331 0.33 7.39 12.51
N PRO A 332 1.15 6.48 11.97
CA PRO A 332 0.65 5.37 11.17
C PRO A 332 -0.26 4.49 12.03
N HIS A 333 -1.33 3.97 11.41
CA HIS A 333 -2.25 3.09 12.09
C HIS A 333 -1.57 1.79 12.54
N TRP A 334 -1.84 1.34 13.74
CA TRP A 334 -1.44 0.08 14.35
C TRP A 334 0.06 -0.16 14.52
N ILE A 335 0.88 0.13 13.52
CA ILE A 335 2.27 -0.35 13.50
C ILE A 335 3.11 0.18 14.66
N GLY A 336 2.85 1.41 15.10
CA GLY A 336 3.50 1.99 16.29
C GLY A 336 3.23 1.21 17.59
N GLU A 337 2.11 0.50 17.65
CA GLU A 337 1.73 -0.36 18.76
C GLU A 337 2.18 -1.81 18.52
N ILE A 338 2.00 -2.32 17.29
CA ILE A 338 2.32 -3.72 16.93
C ILE A 338 3.82 -4.02 17.11
N ILE A 339 4.71 -3.09 16.78
CA ILE A 339 6.17 -3.27 16.99
C ILE A 339 6.59 -3.34 18.46
N GLN A 340 5.69 -3.14 19.40
CA GLN A 340 5.96 -3.31 20.83
C GLN A 340 5.70 -4.75 21.29
N TYR A 341 4.95 -5.55 20.52
CA TYR A 341 4.67 -6.95 20.85
C TYR A 341 5.87 -7.85 20.51
N ASP A 342 6.25 -8.70 21.44
CA ASP A 342 7.41 -9.59 21.32
C ASP A 342 7.21 -10.63 20.19
N SER A 343 6.02 -11.17 20.06
CA SER A 343 5.66 -12.10 18.99
C SER A 343 5.88 -11.52 17.60
N PHE A 344 5.47 -10.25 17.41
CA PHE A 344 5.70 -9.55 16.14
C PHE A 344 7.20 -9.35 15.86
N CYS A 345 7.96 -8.87 16.84
CA CYS A 345 9.39 -8.67 16.69
C CYS A 345 10.14 -9.97 16.37
N LYS A 346 9.75 -11.08 17.00
CA LYS A 346 10.27 -12.43 16.70
C LYS A 346 9.92 -12.85 15.27
N SER A 347 8.69 -12.63 14.83
CA SER A 347 8.26 -12.95 13.47
C SER A 347 9.07 -12.14 12.44
N VAL A 348 9.24 -10.84 12.65
CA VAL A 348 10.08 -9.98 11.80
C VAL A 348 11.50 -10.52 11.71
N LYS A 349 12.11 -10.87 12.85
CA LYS A 349 13.47 -11.43 12.88
C LYS A 349 13.55 -12.74 12.11
N THR A 350 12.64 -13.66 12.34
CA THR A 350 12.61 -14.97 11.66
C THR A 350 12.50 -14.82 10.15
N ILE A 351 11.58 -13.94 9.68
CA ILE A 351 11.41 -13.67 8.25
C ILE A 351 12.64 -12.98 7.68
N TRP A 352 13.24 -12.04 8.41
CA TRP A 352 14.47 -11.39 7.97
C TRP A 352 15.60 -12.38 7.76
N GLU A 353 15.83 -13.29 8.70
CA GLU A 353 16.81 -14.37 8.61
C GLU A 353 16.51 -15.34 7.43
N GLU A 354 15.24 -15.51 7.05
CA GLU A 354 14.84 -16.30 5.87
C GLU A 354 15.23 -15.62 4.55
N VAL A 355 15.07 -14.29 4.45
CA VAL A 355 15.18 -13.57 3.18
C VAL A 355 16.53 -12.86 2.99
N TYR A 356 17.18 -12.44 4.04
CA TYR A 356 18.46 -11.73 4.00
C TYR A 356 19.63 -12.67 4.27
N PRO A 357 20.77 -12.53 3.55
CA PRO A 357 20.94 -11.62 2.42
C PRO A 357 20.51 -12.23 1.07
N ASN A 358 20.38 -13.54 0.97
CA ASN A 358 20.39 -14.26 -0.31
C ASN A 358 19.20 -13.88 -1.22
N LYS A 359 17.96 -14.10 -0.75
CA LYS A 359 16.77 -13.82 -1.54
C LYS A 359 16.62 -12.32 -1.87
N LEU A 360 16.95 -11.44 -0.92
CA LEU A 360 16.91 -9.99 -1.15
C LEU A 360 17.92 -9.51 -2.19
N ASN A 361 19.08 -10.15 -2.30
CA ASN A 361 20.09 -9.77 -3.29
C ASN A 361 19.63 -10.07 -4.74
N GLU A 362 18.69 -10.99 -4.95
CA GLU A 362 18.13 -11.29 -6.27
C GLU A 362 17.41 -10.08 -6.88
N ILE A 363 16.93 -9.15 -6.05
CA ILE A 363 16.20 -7.97 -6.50
C ILE A 363 17.06 -7.08 -7.42
N PHE A 364 18.36 -7.01 -7.21
CA PHE A 364 19.23 -6.13 -7.97
C PHE A 364 19.37 -6.56 -9.43
N GLY A 365 19.52 -7.88 -9.65
CA GLY A 365 19.50 -8.46 -11.01
C GLY A 365 18.13 -8.29 -11.67
N TYR A 366 17.06 -8.58 -10.93
CA TYR A 366 15.70 -8.40 -11.46
C TYR A 366 15.41 -6.96 -11.87
N ILE A 367 15.88 -5.95 -11.13
CA ILE A 367 15.73 -4.54 -11.51
C ILE A 367 16.45 -4.27 -12.81
N ASP A 368 17.68 -4.76 -12.98
CA ASP A 368 18.42 -4.58 -14.23
C ASP A 368 17.70 -5.24 -15.40
N ASP A 369 17.26 -6.48 -15.25
CA ASP A 369 16.55 -7.23 -16.28
C ASP A 369 15.23 -6.56 -16.70
N MET A 370 14.52 -5.92 -15.77
CA MET A 370 13.22 -5.31 -16.04
C MET A 370 13.31 -3.85 -16.48
N VAL A 371 14.28 -3.09 -15.99
CA VAL A 371 14.36 -1.63 -16.22
C VAL A 371 15.22 -1.28 -17.43
N LEU A 372 16.39 -1.93 -17.58
CA LEU A 372 17.33 -1.55 -18.66
C LEU A 372 16.75 -1.72 -20.06
N PRO A 373 15.96 -2.76 -20.39
CA PRO A 373 15.35 -2.92 -21.71
C PRO A 373 14.34 -1.83 -22.08
N LEU A 374 13.87 -1.05 -21.09
CA LEU A 374 12.85 0.00 -21.30
C LEU A 374 13.43 1.32 -21.81
N ASP A 375 14.75 1.45 -21.97
CA ASP A 375 15.40 2.76 -22.21
C ASP A 375 14.83 3.49 -23.43
N ALA A 376 14.65 2.80 -24.56
CA ALA A 376 14.10 3.41 -25.77
C ALA A 376 12.65 3.90 -25.58
N ALA A 377 11.78 3.03 -24.99
CA ALA A 377 10.39 3.37 -24.73
C ALA A 377 10.27 4.47 -23.66
N TRP A 378 11.16 4.52 -22.67
CA TRP A 378 11.19 5.57 -21.67
C TRP A 378 11.61 6.91 -22.23
N ARG A 379 12.59 6.95 -23.14
CA ARG A 379 12.97 8.19 -23.84
C ARG A 379 11.82 8.74 -24.66
N ASN A 380 11.14 7.88 -25.43
CA ASN A 380 9.96 8.27 -26.19
C ASN A 380 8.84 8.79 -25.27
N ASP A 381 8.68 8.17 -24.09
CA ASP A 381 7.72 8.61 -23.08
C ASP A 381 8.07 10.00 -22.52
N CYS A 382 9.34 10.24 -22.20
CA CYS A 382 9.82 11.56 -21.75
C CYS A 382 9.61 12.62 -22.81
N GLU A 383 9.92 12.32 -24.08
CA GLU A 383 9.68 13.23 -25.20
C GLU A 383 8.18 13.54 -25.36
N ARG A 384 7.33 12.50 -25.32
CA ARG A 384 5.87 12.65 -25.45
C ARG A 384 5.27 13.56 -24.37
N TRP A 385 5.78 13.49 -23.16
CA TRP A 385 5.23 14.21 -22.01
C TRP A 385 6.06 15.42 -21.57
N ASN A 386 7.09 15.78 -22.36
CA ASN A 386 8.01 16.87 -22.07
C ASN A 386 8.65 16.74 -20.67
N GLU A 387 9.04 15.52 -20.34
CA GLU A 387 9.79 15.19 -19.12
C GLU A 387 11.31 15.20 -19.42
N ASP A 388 12.14 15.22 -18.38
CA ASP A 388 13.60 15.27 -18.50
C ASP A 388 14.15 13.98 -19.19
N PRO A 389 14.69 14.08 -20.42
CA PRO A 389 15.20 12.94 -21.16
C PRO A 389 16.53 12.38 -20.60
N SER A 390 17.19 13.10 -19.69
CA SER A 390 18.41 12.61 -19.04
C SER A 390 18.15 11.47 -18.05
N GLN A 391 16.89 11.26 -17.66
CA GLN A 391 16.47 10.17 -16.78
C GLN A 391 16.45 8.82 -17.52
N THR A 392 17.64 8.35 -17.90
CA THR A 392 17.80 7.06 -18.61
C THR A 392 17.38 5.86 -17.76
N ALA A 393 17.11 4.72 -18.39
CA ALA A 393 16.80 3.49 -17.67
C ALA A 393 17.92 3.07 -16.70
N SER A 394 19.19 3.25 -17.09
CA SER A 394 20.34 2.99 -16.22
C SER A 394 20.33 3.86 -14.96
N LEU A 395 20.11 5.17 -15.09
CA LEU A 395 20.05 6.07 -13.93
C LEU A 395 18.89 5.72 -13.00
N ARG A 396 17.74 5.31 -13.55
CA ARG A 396 16.58 4.85 -12.76
C ARG A 396 16.89 3.56 -12.02
N ALA A 397 17.49 2.57 -12.70
CA ALA A 397 17.91 1.31 -12.08
C ALA A 397 18.94 1.54 -10.95
N ASP A 398 19.94 2.40 -11.18
CA ASP A 398 20.96 2.69 -10.19
C ASP A 398 20.39 3.44 -8.97
N ARG A 399 19.46 4.38 -9.21
CA ARG A 399 18.78 5.12 -8.15
C ARG A 399 18.03 4.19 -7.19
N ILE A 400 17.18 3.32 -7.74
CA ILE A 400 16.39 2.39 -6.90
C ILE A 400 17.27 1.35 -6.22
N LYS A 401 18.28 0.80 -6.92
CA LYS A 401 19.23 -0.16 -6.32
C LYS A 401 20.02 0.46 -5.17
N ASN A 402 20.45 1.72 -5.31
CA ASN A 402 21.18 2.42 -4.26
C ASN A 402 20.29 2.74 -3.05
N ALA A 403 19.02 3.08 -3.28
CA ALA A 403 18.05 3.27 -2.21
C ALA A 403 17.84 1.96 -1.44
N LEU A 404 17.55 0.87 -2.15
CA LEU A 404 17.34 -0.44 -1.54
C LEU A 404 18.55 -0.94 -0.74
N ARG A 405 19.78 -0.85 -1.29
CA ARG A 405 20.99 -1.26 -0.54
C ARG A 405 21.09 -0.53 0.78
N ARG A 406 20.89 0.79 0.78
CA ARG A 406 20.94 1.61 1.98
C ARG A 406 19.88 1.23 2.99
N ASN A 407 18.65 1.02 2.52
CA ASN A 407 17.51 0.70 3.37
C ASN A 407 17.65 -0.71 3.97
N ILE A 408 18.10 -1.69 3.17
CA ILE A 408 18.38 -3.06 3.60
C ILE A 408 19.50 -3.07 4.68
N GLU A 409 20.60 -2.36 4.42
CA GLU A 409 21.70 -2.27 5.40
C GLU A 409 21.27 -1.59 6.71
N TRP A 410 20.38 -0.60 6.60
CA TRP A 410 19.84 0.05 7.78
C TRP A 410 18.93 -0.90 8.56
N PHE A 411 18.01 -1.57 7.89
CA PHE A 411 17.04 -2.48 8.52
C PHE A 411 17.73 -3.65 9.20
N ASP A 412 18.77 -4.24 8.57
CA ASP A 412 19.56 -5.31 9.14
C ASP A 412 20.19 -4.94 10.50
N LYS A 413 20.60 -3.67 10.65
CA LYS A 413 21.20 -3.14 11.89
C LYS A 413 20.17 -2.71 12.94
N HIS A 414 18.90 -2.57 12.57
CA HIS A 414 17.87 -1.96 13.39
C HIS A 414 16.59 -2.80 13.48
N LEU A 415 16.72 -4.13 13.46
CA LEU A 415 15.55 -5.01 13.63
C LEU A 415 14.75 -4.61 14.87
N PRO A 416 13.41 -4.64 14.82
CA PRO A 416 12.61 -4.26 15.97
C PRO A 416 12.83 -5.24 17.14
N VAL A 417 12.94 -4.66 18.32
CA VAL A 417 13.07 -5.43 19.57
C VAL A 417 12.01 -4.92 20.54
N SER A 418 11.20 -5.83 21.05
CA SER A 418 10.21 -5.48 22.08
C SER A 418 10.90 -5.18 23.39
N GLN A 419 10.54 -4.04 23.98
CA GLN A 419 10.98 -3.73 25.35
C GLN A 419 10.35 -4.67 26.40
N TYR A 420 9.37 -5.48 26.00
CA TYR A 420 8.65 -6.44 26.86
C TYR A 420 9.20 -7.87 26.71
N ALA A 421 10.12 -8.12 25.78
CA ALA A 421 10.69 -9.44 25.50
C ALA A 421 11.33 -10.10 26.75
N SER A 422 11.93 -9.29 27.61
CA SER A 422 12.57 -9.77 28.85
C SER A 422 11.58 -10.20 29.94
N LEU A 423 10.32 -9.81 29.84
CA LEU A 423 9.28 -10.16 30.83
C LEU A 423 8.73 -11.58 30.60
N SER A 424 8.80 -12.09 29.38
CA SER A 424 8.33 -13.44 29.03
C SER A 424 9.34 -14.55 29.34
N ILE A 425 10.59 -14.21 29.67
CA ILE A 425 11.69 -15.17 29.93
C ILE A 425 11.82 -15.50 31.42
N ILE A 426 11.12 -14.78 32.32
CA ILE A 426 11.14 -15.10 33.73
C ILE A 426 10.23 -16.31 33.96
N PRO A 427 10.74 -17.50 34.30
CA PRO A 427 9.91 -18.67 34.54
C PRO A 427 8.90 -18.39 35.67
N GLU A 428 7.66 -18.89 35.55
CA GLU A 428 6.77 -18.95 36.70
C GLU A 428 7.48 -19.68 37.83
N ALA A 429 7.59 -19.04 39.00
CA ALA A 429 8.24 -19.64 40.15
C ALA A 429 7.45 -20.90 40.55
N GLU A 430 8.08 -22.07 40.46
CA GLU A 430 7.57 -23.30 41.08
C GLU A 430 7.31 -22.98 42.56
N LYS A 431 6.21 -23.52 43.12
CA LYS A 431 5.70 -23.22 44.45
C LYS A 431 6.67 -23.40 45.61
N ASN A 432 7.92 -23.82 45.38
CA ASN A 432 8.99 -24.01 46.36
C ASN A 432 10.31 -23.37 46.02
N THR A 433 10.38 -22.44 45.02
CA THR A 433 11.59 -21.71 44.71
C THR A 433 11.59 -20.36 45.40
N PRO A 434 12.75 -19.86 45.86
CA PRO A 434 12.84 -18.53 46.45
C PRO A 434 12.40 -17.45 45.48
N THR A 435 11.69 -16.46 45.99
CA THR A 435 11.23 -15.30 45.20
C THR A 435 12.42 -14.51 44.70
N ARG A 436 12.65 -14.51 43.40
CA ARG A 436 13.71 -13.75 42.77
C ARG A 436 13.25 -12.35 42.41
N VAL A 437 14.09 -11.37 42.72
CA VAL A 437 13.84 -9.99 42.41
C VAL A 437 14.83 -9.51 41.35
N PHE A 438 14.30 -8.89 40.31
CA PHE A 438 15.12 -8.36 39.23
C PHE A 438 14.99 -6.84 39.12
N ASN A 439 16.03 -6.17 38.68
CA ASN A 439 15.93 -4.77 38.28
C ASN A 439 15.30 -4.64 36.87
N LEU A 440 15.07 -3.43 36.42
CA LEU A 440 14.45 -3.16 35.11
C LEU A 440 15.33 -3.57 33.91
N GLN A 441 16.64 -3.83 34.14
CA GLN A 441 17.59 -4.32 33.16
C GLN A 441 17.63 -5.86 33.13
N GLY A 442 16.83 -6.55 33.95
CA GLY A 442 16.77 -8.02 33.98
C GLY A 442 17.84 -8.69 34.86
N PHE A 443 18.65 -7.95 35.63
CA PHE A 443 19.61 -8.51 36.57
C PHE A 443 18.92 -8.93 37.87
N CYS A 444 19.15 -10.18 38.31
CA CYS A 444 18.69 -10.62 39.63
C CYS A 444 19.47 -9.87 40.72
N ILE A 445 18.73 -9.18 41.58
CA ILE A 445 19.29 -8.36 42.65
C ILE A 445 19.11 -8.96 44.04
N GLY A 446 18.36 -10.06 44.12
CA GLY A 446 18.16 -10.81 45.38
C GLY A 446 17.21 -11.99 45.22
N GLU A 447 17.33 -12.94 46.14
CA GLU A 447 16.42 -14.07 46.32
C GLU A 447 15.87 -14.03 47.74
N PHE A 448 14.56 -14.20 47.88
CA PHE A 448 13.79 -14.08 49.12
C PHE A 448 12.87 -15.29 49.30
N GLU A 449 12.59 -15.65 50.53
CA GLU A 449 11.70 -16.78 50.82
C GLU A 449 10.23 -16.55 50.38
N SER A 450 9.81 -15.29 50.31
CA SER A 450 8.47 -14.91 49.85
C SER A 450 8.44 -13.52 49.24
N GLU A 451 7.37 -13.19 48.48
CA GLU A 451 7.13 -11.88 47.89
C GLU A 451 7.01 -10.79 48.98
N ASP A 452 6.38 -11.10 50.12
CA ASP A 452 6.25 -10.17 51.23
C ASP A 452 7.61 -9.85 51.84
N GLN A 453 8.48 -10.85 51.98
CA GLN A 453 9.85 -10.66 52.45
C GLN A 453 10.67 -9.83 51.45
N ALA A 454 10.50 -10.06 50.16
CA ALA A 454 11.13 -9.26 49.13
C ALA A 454 10.68 -7.79 49.23
N MET A 455 9.36 -7.54 49.30
CA MET A 455 8.81 -6.21 49.36
C MET A 455 9.24 -5.42 50.62
N SER A 456 9.42 -6.10 51.74
CA SER A 456 9.86 -5.46 52.99
C SER A 456 11.36 -5.12 53.06
N ASN A 457 12.19 -5.84 52.27
CA ASN A 457 13.64 -5.70 52.28
C ASN A 457 14.18 -4.85 51.11
N LEU A 458 13.35 -4.51 50.14
CA LEU A 458 13.79 -3.72 49.00
C LEU A 458 13.73 -2.22 49.29
N ARG A 459 14.72 -1.49 48.83
CA ARG A 459 14.74 -0.03 48.88
C ARG A 459 13.68 0.53 47.92
N LYS A 460 13.27 1.76 48.14
CA LYS A 460 12.39 2.52 47.24
C LYS A 460 12.89 2.39 45.78
N GLY A 461 12.03 1.91 44.91
CA GLY A 461 12.40 1.66 43.49
C GLY A 461 11.33 0.89 42.72
N ILE A 462 11.67 0.51 41.48
CA ILE A 462 10.82 -0.31 40.64
C ILE A 462 11.58 -1.61 40.36
N TYR A 463 10.91 -2.73 40.62
CA TYR A 463 11.47 -4.07 40.52
C TYR A 463 10.52 -5.00 39.76
N ILE A 464 11.05 -6.14 39.31
CA ILE A 464 10.26 -7.23 38.73
C ILE A 464 10.30 -8.38 39.74
N ILE A 465 9.14 -8.74 40.29
CA ILE A 465 8.94 -9.82 41.27
C ILE A 465 7.82 -10.70 40.73
N ASN A 466 8.05 -12.00 40.61
CA ASN A 466 7.07 -12.96 40.08
C ASN A 466 6.43 -12.51 38.76
N ASN A 467 7.26 -12.08 37.80
CA ASN A 467 6.86 -11.55 36.50
C ASN A 467 5.98 -10.28 36.53
N LYS A 468 5.88 -9.62 37.69
CA LYS A 468 5.10 -8.40 37.87
C LYS A 468 6.03 -7.22 38.16
N LYS A 469 5.75 -6.08 37.55
CA LYS A 469 6.44 -4.82 37.85
C LYS A 469 5.86 -4.21 39.11
N ILE A 470 6.65 -4.16 40.17
CA ILE A 470 6.25 -3.67 41.49
C ILE A 470 7.00 -2.40 41.83
N LYS A 471 6.30 -1.41 42.30
CA LYS A 471 6.87 -0.15 42.82
C LYS A 471 6.90 -0.19 44.35
N ILE A 472 8.09 -0.25 44.91
CA ILE A 472 8.31 -0.06 46.35
C ILE A 472 8.35 1.45 46.65
N LYS A 473 7.48 1.94 47.54
CA LYS A 473 7.31 3.37 47.87
C LYS A 473 8.29 3.84 48.89
#